data_ce5ae723592de246433422d249083abc
#
_entry.id   ce5ae723592de246433422d249083abc
#
_cell.length_a   1.000
_cell.length_b   1.000
_cell.length_c   1.000
_cell.angle_alpha   90.00
_cell.angle_beta   90.00
_cell.angle_gamma   90.00
#
_symmetry.space_group_name_H-M   'P 1'
#
loop_
_entity.id
_entity.type
_entity.pdbx_description
1 polymer ?
#
loop_
_entity_poly.entity_id
_entity_poly.type
_entity_poly.pdbx_seq_one_letter_code
_entity_poly.pdbx_strand_id
1 'polypeptide(L)'
;MLTLQDKEDSLMKLNSKRIDFEYTPSEEIFTFSEDTGLPFLFDVDEELTDNPSAMDAVGEMLDEAETLAEKAKAAIKAALSDQGAPYHDLVTFFMQFHRDDVGSDIAADLFPGTDPAKLSFIEMVDFLRLKRFGSLVDYKMDQQVFIMDLSFNPEITDELMVIYFDLKKEIFCITHES
;
A
#
# COMPACT_ATOMS: atom_id res chain seq x y z
N MET A 1 2.17 39.72 -26.94
CA MET A 1 1.38 40.04 -25.75
C MET A 1 0.31 38.97 -25.68
N LEU A 2 0.67 37.80 -25.17
CA LEU A 2 -0.26 36.67 -24.99
C LEU A 2 -1.05 36.98 -23.73
N THR A 3 -2.34 37.08 -23.89
CA THR A 3 -3.30 37.36 -22.83
C THR A 3 -3.38 36.17 -21.88
N LEU A 4 -3.35 36.44 -20.57
CA LEU A 4 -3.49 35.55 -19.45
C LEU A 4 -4.88 34.88 -19.33
N GLN A 5 -5.54 34.57 -20.45
CA GLN A 5 -6.96 34.22 -20.42
C GLN A 5 -7.36 32.92 -21.11
N ASP A 6 -6.40 32.04 -21.42
CA ASP A 6 -6.69 30.72 -22.04
C ASP A 6 -5.92 29.56 -21.41
N LYS A 7 -5.73 29.55 -20.08
CA LYS A 7 -5.64 28.31 -19.34
C LYS A 7 -7.07 27.95 -18.88
N GLU A 8 -7.90 27.50 -19.78
CA GLU A 8 -8.94 26.54 -19.39
C GLU A 8 -8.18 25.37 -18.81
N ASP A 9 -8.21 25.27 -17.50
CA ASP A 9 -7.68 24.14 -16.76
C ASP A 9 -8.42 22.91 -17.28
N SER A 10 -7.80 22.20 -18.24
CA SER A 10 -8.41 21.02 -18.83
C SER A 10 -8.29 19.91 -17.80
N LEU A 11 -9.38 19.66 -17.09
CA LEU A 11 -9.51 18.48 -16.24
C LEU A 11 -9.08 17.24 -17.01
N MET A 12 -8.18 16.49 -16.45
CA MET A 12 -7.74 15.19 -16.95
C MET A 12 -8.43 14.11 -16.15
N LYS A 13 -8.80 13.02 -16.80
CA LYS A 13 -9.38 11.86 -16.14
C LYS A 13 -8.29 10.85 -15.83
N LEU A 14 -8.25 10.36 -14.59
CA LEU A 14 -7.37 9.26 -14.23
C LEU A 14 -7.77 8.00 -15.00
N ASN A 15 -6.81 7.35 -15.63
CA ASN A 15 -7.03 6.10 -16.36
C ASN A 15 -7.12 4.91 -15.38
N SER A 16 -8.28 4.77 -14.73
CA SER A 16 -8.57 3.68 -13.79
C SER A 16 -9.97 3.16 -14.04
N LYS A 17 -10.15 1.84 -13.88
CA LYS A 17 -11.45 1.17 -13.89
C LYS A 17 -12.07 1.12 -12.50
N ARG A 18 -11.26 1.29 -11.46
CA ARG A 18 -11.67 1.21 -10.06
C ARG A 18 -12.31 2.50 -9.58
N ILE A 19 -11.75 3.63 -10.00
CA ILE A 19 -12.23 4.95 -9.56
C ILE A 19 -12.48 5.87 -10.74
N ASP A 20 -13.52 6.70 -10.61
CA ASP A 20 -13.81 7.81 -11.51
C ASP A 20 -13.28 9.09 -10.87
N PHE A 21 -12.07 9.48 -11.24
CA PHE A 21 -11.35 10.59 -10.64
C PHE A 21 -10.83 11.54 -11.70
N GLU A 22 -11.03 12.85 -11.50
CA GLU A 22 -10.52 13.90 -12.37
C GLU A 22 -9.50 14.75 -11.61
N TYR A 23 -8.47 15.21 -12.29
CA TYR A 23 -7.41 16.02 -11.73
C TYR A 23 -7.00 17.13 -12.69
N THR A 24 -6.40 18.21 -12.17
CA THR A 24 -5.79 19.29 -12.95
C THR A 24 -4.29 19.04 -13.06
N PRO A 25 -3.71 18.99 -14.28
CA PRO A 25 -2.25 18.92 -14.45
C PRO A 25 -1.53 20.09 -13.78
N SER A 26 -0.34 19.83 -13.25
CA SER A 26 0.48 20.81 -12.52
C SER A 26 -0.17 21.37 -11.24
N GLU A 27 -1.14 20.66 -10.68
CA GLU A 27 -1.72 20.92 -9.36
C GLU A 27 -1.54 19.70 -8.45
N GLU A 28 -1.25 19.95 -7.17
CA GLU A 28 -1.21 18.90 -6.18
C GLU A 28 -2.58 18.25 -5.98
N ILE A 29 -2.59 16.95 -5.74
CA ILE A 29 -3.78 16.22 -5.32
C ILE A 29 -3.60 15.81 -3.86
N PHE A 30 -4.57 16.17 -3.03
CA PHE A 30 -4.70 15.63 -1.68
C PHE A 30 -6.14 15.19 -1.46
N THR A 31 -6.38 13.88 -1.49
CA THR A 31 -7.70 13.31 -1.26
C THR A 31 -7.63 11.92 -0.64
N PHE A 32 -8.66 11.59 0.10
CA PHE A 32 -8.87 10.25 0.65
C PHE A 32 -10.28 9.80 0.30
N SER A 33 -10.43 8.56 -0.15
CA SER A 33 -11.74 7.98 -0.50
C SER A 33 -11.90 6.59 0.09
N GLU A 34 -13.08 6.33 0.62
CA GLU A 34 -13.54 5.03 1.10
C GLU A 34 -14.60 4.41 0.19
N ASP A 35 -15.05 5.14 -0.83
CA ASP A 35 -16.24 4.80 -1.65
C ASP A 35 -16.01 3.60 -2.58
N THR A 36 -14.79 3.13 -2.73
CA THR A 36 -14.44 2.05 -3.67
C THR A 36 -14.40 0.65 -3.04
N GLY A 37 -14.80 0.53 -1.77
CA GLY A 37 -14.67 -0.72 -0.99
C GLY A 37 -13.22 -1.05 -0.55
N LEU A 38 -12.24 -0.31 -1.06
CA LEU A 38 -10.85 -0.31 -0.66
C LEU A 38 -10.41 1.13 -0.45
N PRO A 39 -10.13 1.56 0.79
CA PRO A 39 -9.69 2.93 1.05
C PRO A 39 -8.41 3.26 0.29
N PHE A 40 -8.39 4.41 -0.36
CA PHE A 40 -7.19 4.91 -1.01
C PHE A 40 -6.89 6.35 -0.61
N LEU A 41 -5.60 6.67 -0.57
CA LEU A 41 -5.08 8.01 -0.32
C LEU A 41 -4.32 8.50 -1.55
N PHE A 42 -4.64 9.71 -2.00
CA PHE A 42 -3.83 10.45 -2.94
C PHE A 42 -3.24 11.69 -2.28
N ASP A 43 -1.93 11.70 -2.18
CA ASP A 43 -1.09 12.86 -1.88
C ASP A 43 -0.05 12.92 -3.01
N VAL A 44 -0.41 13.56 -4.10
CA VAL A 44 0.33 13.51 -5.37
C VAL A 44 0.90 14.89 -5.67
N ASP A 45 2.20 14.92 -5.84
CA ASP A 45 2.96 16.11 -6.20
C ASP A 45 2.58 16.67 -7.58
N GLU A 46 2.69 17.99 -7.74
CA GLU A 46 2.40 18.69 -9.00
C GLU A 46 3.26 18.20 -10.18
N GLU A 47 4.52 17.77 -9.91
CA GLU A 47 5.39 17.22 -10.95
C GLU A 47 4.86 15.88 -11.49
N LEU A 48 4.23 15.08 -10.63
CA LEU A 48 3.61 13.83 -11.06
C LEU A 48 2.32 14.07 -11.84
N THR A 49 1.47 15.00 -11.38
CA THR A 49 0.22 15.32 -12.09
C THR A 49 0.47 15.96 -13.46
N ASP A 50 1.61 16.63 -13.66
CA ASP A 50 2.04 17.16 -14.95
C ASP A 50 2.61 16.07 -15.90
N ASN A 51 2.71 14.82 -15.43
CA ASN A 51 3.20 13.68 -16.19
C ASN A 51 2.10 12.65 -16.45
N PRO A 52 1.42 12.69 -17.62
CA PRO A 52 0.32 11.79 -17.93
C PRO A 52 0.68 10.31 -17.83
N SER A 53 1.90 9.92 -18.24
CA SER A 53 2.35 8.53 -18.15
C SER A 53 2.52 8.06 -16.71
N ALA A 54 2.94 8.94 -15.81
CA ALA A 54 3.03 8.63 -14.39
C ALA A 54 1.62 8.50 -13.78
N MET A 55 0.69 9.38 -14.14
CA MET A 55 -0.70 9.29 -13.70
C MET A 55 -1.41 8.04 -14.24
N ASP A 56 -1.12 7.62 -15.47
CA ASP A 56 -1.60 6.35 -16.01
C ASP A 56 -1.07 5.15 -15.19
N ALA A 57 0.21 5.17 -14.79
CA ALA A 57 0.77 4.13 -13.93
C ALA A 57 0.10 4.10 -12.55
N VAL A 58 -0.24 5.27 -11.97
CA VAL A 58 -1.06 5.37 -10.74
C VAL A 58 -2.41 4.68 -10.93
N GLY A 59 -3.12 4.98 -12.00
CA GLY A 59 -4.41 4.38 -12.31
C GLY A 59 -4.34 2.86 -12.47
N GLU A 60 -3.33 2.36 -13.18
CA GLU A 60 -3.08 0.92 -13.33
C GLU A 60 -2.81 0.25 -11.98
N MET A 61 -2.01 0.85 -11.12
CA MET A 61 -1.69 0.28 -9.80
C MET A 61 -2.92 0.22 -8.90
N LEU A 62 -3.81 1.19 -8.96
CA LEU A 62 -5.10 1.12 -8.28
C LEU A 62 -5.94 -0.06 -8.79
N ASP A 63 -5.99 -0.24 -10.10
CA ASP A 63 -6.75 -1.33 -10.71
C ASP A 63 -6.18 -2.72 -10.36
N GLU A 64 -4.88 -2.80 -10.11
CA GLU A 64 -4.14 -4.02 -9.79
C GLU A 64 -3.84 -4.19 -8.29
N ALA A 65 -4.51 -3.45 -7.41
CA ALA A 65 -4.20 -3.44 -5.98
C ALA A 65 -4.16 -4.84 -5.35
N GLU A 66 -5.08 -5.72 -5.70
CA GLU A 66 -5.11 -7.10 -5.19
C GLU A 66 -3.93 -7.93 -5.73
N THR A 67 -3.54 -7.74 -6.99
CA THR A 67 -2.36 -8.40 -7.58
C THR A 67 -1.07 -7.91 -6.91
N LEU A 68 -1.00 -6.62 -6.62
CA LEU A 68 0.14 -6.04 -5.89
C LEU A 68 0.18 -6.53 -4.44
N ALA A 69 -0.98 -6.75 -3.81
CA ALA A 69 -1.05 -7.35 -2.48
C ALA A 69 -0.47 -8.78 -2.48
N GLU A 70 -0.77 -9.59 -3.49
CA GLU A 70 -0.18 -10.93 -3.62
C GLU A 70 1.34 -10.86 -3.91
N LYS A 71 1.81 -9.90 -4.70
CA LYS A 71 3.25 -9.62 -4.88
C LYS A 71 3.92 -9.26 -3.55
N ALA A 72 3.28 -8.41 -2.74
CA ALA A 72 3.75 -8.03 -1.41
C ALA A 72 3.84 -9.23 -0.48
N LYS A 73 2.81 -10.08 -0.41
CA LYS A 73 2.82 -11.30 0.38
C LYS A 73 3.92 -12.26 -0.05
N ALA A 74 4.15 -12.42 -1.35
CA ALA A 74 5.25 -13.23 -1.87
C ALA A 74 6.62 -12.71 -1.42
N ALA A 75 6.82 -11.39 -1.42
CA ALA A 75 8.06 -10.76 -0.94
C ALA A 75 8.26 -10.98 0.57
N ILE A 76 7.20 -10.87 1.38
CA ILE A 76 7.23 -11.16 2.81
C ILE A 76 7.60 -12.63 3.06
N LYS A 77 6.98 -13.58 2.34
CA LYS A 77 7.32 -15.01 2.43
C LYS A 77 8.77 -15.28 2.06
N ALA A 78 9.29 -14.63 1.02
CA ALA A 78 10.68 -14.75 0.62
C ALA A 78 11.63 -14.23 1.72
N ALA A 79 11.33 -13.07 2.32
CA ALA A 79 12.10 -12.53 3.42
C ALA A 79 12.08 -13.45 4.66
N LEU A 80 10.95 -14.08 4.98
CA LEU A 80 10.85 -15.05 6.08
C LEU A 80 11.65 -16.34 5.82
N SER A 81 11.82 -16.71 4.56
CA SER A 81 12.49 -17.96 4.16
C SER A 81 14.00 -17.88 4.14
N ASP A 82 14.58 -16.68 4.14
CA ASP A 82 16.02 -16.44 4.05
C ASP A 82 16.47 -15.49 5.17
N GLN A 83 17.21 -16.03 6.15
CA GLN A 83 17.73 -15.24 7.28
C GLN A 83 18.69 -14.11 6.86
N GLY A 84 19.29 -14.21 5.68
CA GLY A 84 20.15 -13.16 5.12
C GLY A 84 19.41 -12.12 4.29
N ALA A 85 18.11 -12.31 4.06
CA ALA A 85 17.32 -11.38 3.23
C ALA A 85 17.14 -10.02 3.92
N PRO A 86 17.10 -8.94 3.15
CA PRO A 86 16.60 -7.66 3.63
C PRO A 86 15.20 -7.86 4.26
N TYR A 87 14.94 -7.17 5.34
CA TYR A 87 13.66 -7.21 6.08
C TYR A 87 13.35 -8.52 6.83
N HIS A 88 14.24 -9.56 6.83
CA HIS A 88 13.99 -10.82 7.56
C HIS A 88 13.62 -10.57 9.02
N ASP A 89 14.43 -9.82 9.73
CA ASP A 89 14.21 -9.56 11.16
C ASP A 89 12.93 -8.75 11.40
N LEU A 90 12.63 -7.78 10.53
CA LEU A 90 11.42 -6.95 10.62
C LEU A 90 10.16 -7.79 10.43
N VAL A 91 10.10 -8.59 9.37
CA VAL A 91 8.91 -9.43 9.11
C VAL A 91 8.76 -10.55 10.12
N THR A 92 9.88 -11.11 10.62
CA THR A 92 9.88 -12.11 11.69
C THR A 92 9.33 -11.53 12.98
N PHE A 93 9.77 -10.33 13.36
CA PHE A 93 9.26 -9.62 14.54
C PHE A 93 7.76 -9.37 14.44
N PHE A 94 7.28 -8.87 13.30
CA PHE A 94 5.86 -8.63 13.08
C PHE A 94 5.01 -9.91 13.23
N MET A 95 5.47 -11.02 12.66
CA MET A 95 4.77 -12.31 12.78
C MET A 95 4.79 -12.84 14.22
N GLN A 96 5.94 -12.76 14.88
CA GLN A 96 6.09 -13.20 16.27
C GLN A 96 5.19 -12.41 17.20
N PHE A 97 5.16 -11.08 17.06
CA PHE A 97 4.29 -10.21 17.86
C PHE A 97 2.82 -10.67 17.79
N HIS A 98 2.28 -10.87 16.59
CA HIS A 98 0.88 -11.24 16.41
C HIS A 98 0.55 -12.70 16.79
N ARG A 99 1.52 -13.59 16.81
CA ARG A 99 1.29 -14.97 17.22
C ARG A 99 1.49 -15.18 18.72
N ASP A 100 2.56 -14.59 19.26
CA ASP A 100 3.10 -14.98 20.56
C ASP A 100 2.90 -13.89 21.65
N ASP A 101 2.85 -12.60 21.27
CA ASP A 101 2.93 -11.49 22.22
C ASP A 101 1.58 -10.77 22.47
N VAL A 102 0.61 -10.86 21.54
CA VAL A 102 -0.71 -10.21 21.70
C VAL A 102 -1.67 -10.91 22.67
N GLY A 103 -1.32 -12.11 23.14
CA GLY A 103 -2.20 -12.95 23.96
C GLY A 103 -3.04 -13.94 23.14
N SER A 104 -3.32 -15.10 23.74
CA SER A 104 -3.93 -16.24 23.06
C SER A 104 -5.31 -15.96 22.46
N ASP A 105 -6.13 -15.16 23.14
CA ASP A 105 -7.49 -14.86 22.69
C ASP A 105 -7.46 -13.95 21.47
N ILE A 106 -6.61 -12.93 21.49
CA ILE A 106 -6.41 -12.02 20.35
C ILE A 106 -5.81 -12.79 19.16
N ALA A 107 -4.80 -13.61 19.39
CA ALA A 107 -4.20 -14.43 18.33
C ALA A 107 -5.24 -15.37 17.68
N ALA A 108 -6.15 -15.96 18.46
CA ALA A 108 -7.23 -16.79 17.92
C ALA A 108 -8.20 -16.01 17.03
N ASP A 109 -8.47 -14.75 17.34
CA ASP A 109 -9.32 -13.87 16.53
C ASP A 109 -8.61 -13.38 15.26
N LEU A 110 -7.28 -13.20 15.32
CA LEU A 110 -6.48 -12.84 14.15
C LEU A 110 -6.35 -13.98 13.13
N PHE A 111 -6.33 -15.24 13.62
CA PHE A 111 -6.14 -16.44 12.80
C PHE A 111 -7.31 -17.42 12.94
N PRO A 112 -8.53 -17.03 12.54
CA PRO A 112 -9.73 -17.81 12.78
C PRO A 112 -9.67 -19.19 12.10
N GLY A 113 -10.14 -20.20 12.81
CA GLY A 113 -10.20 -21.57 12.32
C GLY A 113 -8.87 -22.34 12.40
N THR A 114 -7.84 -21.75 13.02
CA THR A 114 -6.52 -22.37 13.20
C THR A 114 -6.13 -22.42 14.67
N ASP A 115 -5.03 -23.11 14.96
CA ASP A 115 -4.31 -23.03 16.23
C ASP A 115 -3.09 -22.11 16.00
N PRO A 116 -3.11 -20.86 16.48
CA PRO A 116 -2.03 -19.90 16.21
C PRO A 116 -0.64 -20.42 16.59
N ALA A 117 -0.54 -21.18 17.68
CA ALA A 117 0.73 -21.75 18.15
C ALA A 117 1.35 -22.77 17.18
N LYS A 118 0.57 -23.31 16.26
CA LYS A 118 1.03 -24.26 15.24
C LYS A 118 1.27 -23.64 13.86
N LEU A 119 0.84 -22.39 13.67
CA LEU A 119 1.08 -21.71 12.40
C LEU A 119 2.57 -21.35 12.26
N SER A 120 3.16 -21.70 11.14
CA SER A 120 4.43 -21.11 10.73
C SER A 120 4.23 -19.64 10.33
N PHE A 121 5.28 -18.83 10.43
CA PHE A 121 5.22 -17.42 9.98
C PHE A 121 4.87 -17.29 8.49
N ILE A 122 5.30 -18.26 7.67
CA ILE A 122 4.96 -18.28 6.24
C ILE A 122 3.45 -18.50 6.03
N GLU A 123 2.83 -19.40 6.78
CA GLU A 123 1.38 -19.63 6.71
C GLU A 123 0.59 -18.41 7.21
N MET A 124 1.10 -17.68 8.22
CA MET A 124 0.46 -16.47 8.73
C MET A 124 0.32 -15.39 7.65
N VAL A 125 1.24 -15.32 6.68
CA VAL A 125 1.18 -14.32 5.59
C VAL A 125 -0.12 -14.42 4.80
N ASP A 126 -0.71 -15.61 4.68
CA ASP A 126 -1.96 -15.81 3.94
C ASP A 126 -3.18 -15.14 4.61
N PHE A 127 -3.07 -14.84 5.90
CA PHE A 127 -4.10 -14.10 6.65
C PHE A 127 -3.98 -12.57 6.50
N LEU A 128 -2.88 -12.05 5.97
CA LEU A 128 -2.73 -10.62 5.72
C LEU A 128 -3.76 -10.14 4.69
N ARG A 129 -4.38 -9.01 4.99
CA ARG A 129 -5.40 -8.38 4.16
C ARG A 129 -4.98 -6.96 3.80
N LEU A 130 -5.29 -6.55 2.60
CA LEU A 130 -5.12 -5.18 2.15
C LEU A 130 -6.09 -4.28 2.92
N LYS A 131 -5.54 -3.33 3.68
CA LYS A 131 -6.30 -2.36 4.47
C LYS A 131 -6.47 -1.04 3.72
N ARG A 132 -5.38 -0.56 3.13
CA ARG A 132 -5.33 0.71 2.43
C ARG A 132 -4.29 0.65 1.33
N PHE A 133 -4.52 1.44 0.31
CA PHE A 133 -3.61 1.61 -0.80
C PHE A 133 -3.56 3.09 -1.19
N GLY A 134 -2.42 3.57 -1.64
CA GLY A 134 -2.36 4.96 -2.02
C GLY A 134 -1.06 5.37 -2.70
N SER A 135 -1.10 6.57 -3.27
CA SER A 135 0.08 7.28 -3.75
C SER A 135 0.33 8.47 -2.83
N LEU A 136 1.56 8.62 -2.37
CA LEU A 136 1.94 9.73 -1.51
C LEU A 136 3.38 10.17 -1.75
N VAL A 137 3.70 11.38 -1.30
CA VAL A 137 5.08 11.86 -1.24
C VAL A 137 5.73 11.37 0.05
N ASP A 138 6.78 10.57 -0.08
CA ASP A 138 7.59 10.19 1.07
C ASP A 138 8.64 11.27 1.33
N TYR A 139 8.44 12.03 2.42
CA TYR A 139 9.31 13.15 2.78
C TYR A 139 10.73 12.72 3.22
N LYS A 140 10.92 11.44 3.58
CA LYS A 140 12.26 10.93 3.93
C LYS A 140 13.06 10.59 2.69
N MET A 141 12.39 10.09 1.66
CA MET A 141 13.01 9.72 0.39
C MET A 141 12.89 10.83 -0.67
N ASP A 142 12.12 11.87 -0.37
CA ASP A 142 11.84 13.00 -1.28
C ASP A 142 11.39 12.53 -2.66
N GLN A 143 10.43 11.60 -2.67
CA GLN A 143 9.89 11.03 -3.92
C GLN A 143 8.44 10.58 -3.75
N GLN A 144 7.75 10.57 -4.89
CA GLN A 144 6.43 9.96 -4.98
C GLN A 144 6.54 8.44 -4.91
N VAL A 145 5.77 7.82 -4.02
CA VAL A 145 5.73 6.37 -3.81
C VAL A 145 4.29 5.87 -3.83
N PHE A 146 4.15 4.57 -4.06
CA PHE A 146 2.91 3.86 -3.77
C PHE A 146 3.08 3.07 -2.49
N ILE A 147 2.13 3.22 -1.60
CA ILE A 147 2.08 2.44 -0.37
C ILE A 147 0.94 1.45 -0.39
N MET A 148 1.14 0.36 0.30
CA MET A 148 0.13 -0.64 0.56
C MET A 148 0.23 -1.06 2.02
N ASP A 149 -0.86 -0.88 2.76
CA ASP A 149 -0.95 -1.30 4.15
C ASP A 149 -1.59 -2.67 4.23
N LEU A 150 -0.87 -3.64 4.76
CA LEU A 150 -1.37 -4.97 5.05
C LEU A 150 -1.55 -5.14 6.56
N SER A 151 -2.66 -5.73 6.96
CA SER A 151 -2.99 -6.05 8.35
C SER A 151 -3.63 -7.44 8.45
N PHE A 152 -3.51 -8.09 9.59
CA PHE A 152 -4.26 -9.32 9.84
C PHE A 152 -5.75 -9.04 10.05
N ASN A 153 -6.07 -8.09 10.92
CA ASN A 153 -7.43 -7.61 11.11
C ASN A 153 -7.39 -6.16 11.66
N PRO A 154 -7.75 -5.16 10.85
CA PRO A 154 -7.66 -3.76 11.24
C PRO A 154 -8.65 -3.34 12.34
N GLU A 155 -9.63 -4.20 12.69
CA GLU A 155 -10.53 -3.97 13.83
C GLU A 155 -9.94 -4.44 15.17
N ILE A 156 -8.89 -5.27 15.11
CA ILE A 156 -8.28 -5.91 16.30
C ILE A 156 -6.88 -5.33 16.58
N THR A 157 -6.12 -5.02 15.52
CA THR A 157 -4.75 -4.51 15.63
C THR A 157 -4.56 -3.30 14.71
N ASP A 158 -3.86 -2.29 15.19
CA ASP A 158 -3.40 -1.13 14.41
C ASP A 158 -2.04 -1.35 13.75
N GLU A 159 -1.37 -2.45 14.08
CA GLU A 159 -0.08 -2.83 13.51
C GLU A 159 -0.19 -3.14 12.01
N LEU A 160 0.66 -2.50 11.23
CA LEU A 160 0.67 -2.56 9.77
C LEU A 160 2.01 -3.03 9.23
N MET A 161 1.95 -3.91 8.23
CA MET A 161 3.07 -4.13 7.33
C MET A 161 2.89 -3.21 6.11
N VAL A 162 3.73 -2.21 6.00
CA VAL A 162 3.65 -1.19 4.94
C VAL A 162 4.64 -1.50 3.84
N ILE A 163 4.14 -1.64 2.62
CA ILE A 163 4.93 -2.01 1.44
C ILE A 163 4.98 -0.80 0.51
N TYR A 164 6.18 -0.44 0.09
CA TYR A 164 6.44 0.67 -0.81
C TYR A 164 6.79 0.15 -2.20
N PHE A 165 6.04 0.63 -3.18
CA PHE A 165 6.27 0.35 -4.59
C PHE A 165 6.73 1.60 -5.33
N ASP A 166 7.57 1.42 -6.32
CA ASP A 166 7.82 2.43 -7.35
C ASP A 166 6.75 2.38 -8.46
N LEU A 167 6.81 3.35 -9.39
CA LEU A 167 5.90 3.41 -10.54
C LEU A 167 6.04 2.23 -11.53
N LYS A 168 7.09 1.41 -11.38
CA LYS A 168 7.29 0.17 -12.15
C LYS A 168 6.72 -1.04 -11.44
N LYS A 169 6.02 -0.83 -10.32
CA LYS A 169 5.43 -1.88 -9.48
C LYS A 169 6.48 -2.75 -8.80
N GLU A 170 7.72 -2.24 -8.61
CA GLU A 170 8.75 -2.94 -7.87
C GLU A 170 8.75 -2.52 -6.40
N ILE A 171 8.87 -3.51 -5.50
CA ILE A 171 8.98 -3.28 -4.07
C ILE A 171 10.41 -2.83 -3.77
N PHE A 172 10.53 -1.67 -3.11
CA PHE A 172 11.84 -1.16 -2.72
C PHE A 172 11.99 -0.91 -1.21
N CYS A 173 10.87 -0.95 -0.46
CA CYS A 173 10.90 -0.83 0.99
C CYS A 173 9.75 -1.61 1.62
N ILE A 174 10.02 -2.20 2.78
CA ILE A 174 9.02 -2.80 3.67
C ILE A 174 9.26 -2.21 5.06
N THR A 175 8.22 -1.67 5.69
CA THR A 175 8.27 -1.14 7.05
C THR A 175 7.16 -1.75 7.91
N HIS A 176 7.33 -1.60 9.23
CA HIS A 176 6.32 -1.90 10.22
C HIS A 176 5.88 -0.59 10.87
N GLU A 177 4.59 -0.35 10.94
CA GLU A 177 3.98 0.84 11.53
C GLU A 177 2.85 0.46 12.48
N SER A 178 2.68 1.29 13.52
CA SER A 178 1.65 1.15 14.57
C SER A 178 1.01 2.49 14.91
#